data_1a73323375301a6cf648c1d75bfdfd56
#
_entry.id   1a73323375301a6cf648c1d75bfdfd56
#
_cell.length_a   1.000
_cell.length_b   1.000
_cell.length_c   1.000
_cell.angle_alpha   90.00
_cell.angle_beta   90.00
_cell.angle_gamma   90.00
#
_symmetry.space_group_name_H-M   'P 1'
#
loop_
_entity.id
_entity.type
_entity.pdbx_description
1 polymer ?
#
loop_
_entity_poly.entity_id
_entity_poly.type
_entity_poly.pdbx_seq_one_letter_code
_entity_poly.pdbx_strand_id
1 'polypeptide(L)'
;MNLNLFGHDGQWLMVDCGVTFDEPLVAPYLNQNAGSRHHVVAPDPAFIVQQREQLAGLVITHGHEDHVGAVAALWPRLRCPVFATPFTAEILHRKLGQVGLAGKVPVQIVRPDATLTVGPFVLSWLAITHSIPEPQALLISTSAGAVFHTADWKIDAQPVSGKPFNANLYRQLGETELLALVGDSTNALKPGFSISERICAEGLNTVIKRCTGRVVVSCFGSNIARLMSLARIAQQTGRYMALLGRSLENMHGIAKKTGYWPDDLDVLEKAHIGYLPPDEVLVIA
;
A
#
# COMPACT_ATOMS: atom_id res chain seq x y z
N MET A 1 11.78 0.09 2.85
CA MET A 1 11.70 0.98 1.67
C MET A 1 12.10 0.23 0.44
N ASN A 2 11.35 0.40 -0.64
CA ASN A 2 11.51 -0.36 -1.86
C ASN A 2 11.83 0.57 -3.03
N LEU A 3 12.82 0.22 -3.82
CA LEU A 3 13.18 0.79 -5.11
C LEU A 3 13.95 -0.27 -5.88
N ASN A 4 13.33 -0.85 -6.89
CA ASN A 4 13.93 -1.89 -7.71
C ASN A 4 14.10 -1.38 -9.15
N LEU A 5 15.21 -1.71 -9.79
CA LEU A 5 15.52 -1.32 -11.17
C LEU A 5 15.68 -2.56 -12.03
N PHE A 6 15.00 -2.57 -13.17
CA PHE A 6 15.10 -3.60 -14.20
C PHE A 6 15.62 -2.97 -15.48
N GLY A 7 16.72 -3.49 -16.01
CA GLY A 7 17.35 -2.98 -17.23
C GLY A 7 17.24 -3.96 -18.38
N HIS A 8 16.80 -3.48 -19.56
CA HIS A 8 16.76 -4.25 -20.80
C HIS A 8 16.85 -3.32 -22.01
N ASP A 9 17.61 -3.71 -23.03
CA ASP A 9 17.82 -2.95 -24.29
C ASP A 9 18.14 -1.46 -24.06
N GLY A 10 19.02 -1.17 -23.09
CA GLY A 10 19.45 0.19 -22.78
C GLY A 10 18.39 1.06 -22.11
N GLN A 11 17.25 0.50 -21.71
CA GLN A 11 16.19 1.19 -20.97
C GLN A 11 16.01 0.60 -19.58
N TRP A 12 15.45 1.40 -18.69
CA TRP A 12 15.21 1.07 -17.30
C TRP A 12 13.72 1.11 -16.97
N LEU A 13 13.25 0.15 -16.19
CA LEU A 13 11.97 0.18 -15.49
C LEU A 13 12.27 0.27 -13.99
N MET A 14 11.61 1.20 -13.32
CA MET A 14 11.66 1.32 -11.86
C MET A 14 10.37 0.76 -11.26
N VAL A 15 10.49 -0.08 -10.24
CA VAL A 15 9.37 -0.63 -9.49
C VAL A 15 9.50 -0.16 -8.05
N ASP A 16 8.47 0.56 -7.60
CA ASP A 16 8.35 1.22 -6.30
C ASP A 16 9.37 2.35 -6.06
N CYS A 17 9.00 3.25 -5.16
CA CYS A 17 9.80 4.40 -4.75
C CYS A 17 9.37 4.81 -3.34
N GLY A 18 9.77 4.01 -2.36
CA GLY A 18 9.30 4.12 -1.00
C GLY A 18 10.23 4.84 -0.06
N VAL A 19 9.75 5.02 1.18
CA VAL A 19 10.52 5.57 2.30
C VAL A 19 10.62 4.57 3.43
N THR A 20 11.56 4.79 4.34
CA THR A 20 11.57 4.20 5.68
C THR A 20 11.71 5.31 6.71
N PHE A 21 11.48 4.98 7.96
CA PHE A 21 11.72 5.87 9.09
C PHE A 21 13.04 5.51 9.74
N ASP A 22 13.64 6.45 10.48
CA ASP A 22 14.92 6.24 11.15
C ASP A 22 14.93 4.92 11.95
N GLU A 23 15.80 4.02 11.51
CA GLU A 23 16.17 2.87 12.30
C GLU A 23 17.49 3.14 13.00
N PRO A 24 17.74 2.59 14.20
CA PRO A 24 18.99 2.78 14.95
C PRO A 24 20.25 2.42 14.16
N LEU A 25 20.13 1.54 13.14
CA LEU A 25 21.22 1.11 12.26
C LEU A 25 21.60 2.17 11.21
N VAL A 26 20.71 3.11 10.90
CA VAL A 26 20.95 4.18 9.90
C VAL A 26 21.34 5.49 10.58
N ALA A 27 20.95 5.68 11.84
CA ALA A 27 21.22 6.88 12.62
C ALA A 27 22.71 7.33 12.67
N PRO A 28 23.72 6.43 12.67
CA PRO A 28 25.13 6.83 12.65
C PRO A 28 25.56 7.53 11.34
N TYR A 29 24.82 7.35 10.26
CA TYR A 29 25.13 7.92 8.95
C TYR A 29 24.37 9.23 8.67
N LEU A 30 23.43 9.58 9.54
CA LEU A 30 22.68 10.84 9.45
C LEU A 30 23.39 11.89 10.32
N ASN A 31 23.54 13.09 9.79
CA ASN A 31 24.23 14.20 10.45
C ASN A 31 23.73 14.41 11.89
N GLN A 32 24.60 14.29 12.87
CA GLN A 32 24.33 14.35 14.32
C GLN A 32 23.74 15.70 14.81
N ASN A 33 23.55 16.69 13.94
CA ASN A 33 23.03 18.02 14.28
C ASN A 33 21.50 18.20 14.07
N ALA A 34 20.79 17.16 13.66
CA ALA A 34 19.34 17.22 13.56
C ALA A 34 18.73 16.82 14.91
N GLY A 35 18.17 17.79 15.63
CA GLY A 35 17.41 17.51 16.85
C GLY A 35 16.34 16.44 16.61
N SER A 36 15.79 15.83 17.65
CA SER A 36 14.96 14.63 17.76
C SER A 36 13.70 14.58 16.86
N ARG A 37 13.83 14.84 15.57
CA ARG A 37 12.78 14.61 14.57
C ARG A 37 13.06 13.27 13.89
N HIS A 38 12.08 12.39 13.87
CA HIS A 38 12.13 11.18 13.05
C HIS A 38 12.44 11.59 11.60
N HIS A 39 13.57 11.17 11.07
CA HIS A 39 13.93 11.45 9.69
C HIS A 39 13.28 10.40 8.79
N VAL A 40 12.70 10.87 7.71
CA VAL A 40 12.22 10.00 6.63
C VAL A 40 13.39 9.77 5.68
N VAL A 41 13.73 8.52 5.43
CA VAL A 41 14.85 8.10 4.58
C VAL A 41 14.29 7.52 3.29
N ALA A 42 14.84 7.96 2.16
CA ALA A 42 14.55 7.42 0.83
C ALA A 42 15.81 6.76 0.23
N PRO A 43 15.67 5.85 -0.74
CA PRO A 43 16.80 5.33 -1.49
C PRO A 43 17.55 6.45 -2.22
N ASP A 44 18.87 6.32 -2.38
CA ASP A 44 19.62 7.24 -3.23
C ASP A 44 19.32 6.98 -4.71
N PRO A 45 18.68 7.91 -5.43
CA PRO A 45 18.33 7.73 -6.83
C PRO A 45 19.47 8.13 -7.78
N ALA A 46 20.69 8.41 -7.30
CA ALA A 46 21.76 9.02 -8.10
C ALA A 46 22.02 8.27 -9.40
N PHE A 47 22.08 6.93 -9.36
CA PHE A 47 22.27 6.12 -10.56
C PHE A 47 21.16 6.34 -11.59
N ILE A 48 19.91 6.15 -11.21
CA ILE A 48 18.80 6.24 -12.17
C ILE A 48 18.51 7.67 -12.61
N VAL A 49 18.84 8.66 -11.80
CA VAL A 49 18.77 10.09 -12.19
C VAL A 49 19.76 10.40 -13.33
N GLN A 50 20.95 9.79 -13.32
CA GLN A 50 21.91 9.91 -14.41
C GLN A 50 21.43 9.21 -15.69
N GLN A 51 20.58 8.19 -15.55
CA GLN A 51 20.00 7.41 -16.64
C GLN A 51 18.53 7.79 -16.93
N ARG A 52 18.04 8.95 -16.47
CA ARG A 52 16.61 9.30 -16.51
C ARG A 52 16.03 9.35 -17.93
N GLU A 53 16.83 9.67 -18.95
CA GLU A 53 16.38 9.69 -20.34
C GLU A 53 16.10 8.26 -20.87
N GLN A 54 16.66 7.24 -20.23
CA GLN A 54 16.43 5.83 -20.50
C GLN A 54 15.39 5.22 -19.55
N LEU A 55 14.85 6.00 -18.58
CA LEU A 55 13.85 5.52 -17.64
C LEU A 55 12.46 5.50 -18.31
N ALA A 56 12.04 4.32 -18.75
CA ALA A 56 10.77 4.10 -19.44
C ALA A 56 9.56 4.40 -18.54
N GLY A 57 9.67 4.16 -17.24
CA GLY A 57 8.61 4.46 -16.28
C GLY A 57 8.88 3.96 -14.87
N LEU A 58 8.02 4.44 -13.96
CA LEU A 58 7.95 4.02 -12.57
C LEU A 58 6.61 3.31 -12.33
N VAL A 59 6.63 2.07 -11.90
CA VAL A 59 5.43 1.31 -11.49
C VAL A 59 5.33 1.32 -9.97
N ILE A 60 4.17 1.67 -9.42
CA ILE A 60 3.89 1.54 -8.00
C ILE A 60 2.97 0.35 -7.78
N THR A 61 3.45 -0.64 -7.05
CA THR A 61 2.75 -1.92 -6.82
C THR A 61 1.55 -1.77 -5.91
N HIS A 62 1.65 -0.91 -4.88
CA HIS A 62 0.58 -0.58 -3.96
C HIS A 62 0.88 0.69 -3.13
N GLY A 63 -0.08 1.15 -2.34
CA GLY A 63 -0.06 2.47 -1.71
C GLY A 63 0.59 2.57 -0.33
N HIS A 64 1.38 1.59 0.14
CA HIS A 64 2.13 1.73 1.39
C HIS A 64 3.31 2.70 1.26
N GLU A 65 3.68 3.33 2.38
CA GLU A 65 4.73 4.37 2.40
C GLU A 65 6.09 3.87 1.93
N ASP A 66 6.43 2.64 2.23
CA ASP A 66 7.68 2.00 1.81
C ASP A 66 7.70 1.59 0.33
N HIS A 67 6.62 1.88 -0.42
CA HIS A 67 6.50 1.70 -1.87
C HIS A 67 6.21 3.00 -2.62
N VAL A 68 5.42 3.92 -2.05
CA VAL A 68 5.00 5.16 -2.73
C VAL A 68 5.57 6.43 -2.09
N GLY A 69 6.10 6.34 -0.88
CA GLY A 69 6.38 7.50 -0.03
C GLY A 69 7.39 8.50 -0.58
N ALA A 70 8.40 8.04 -1.34
CA ALA A 70 9.43 8.90 -1.89
C ALA A 70 9.08 9.51 -3.26
N VAL A 71 8.01 9.06 -3.91
CA VAL A 71 7.68 9.51 -5.29
C VAL A 71 7.59 11.03 -5.38
N ALA A 72 6.86 11.67 -4.47
CA ALA A 72 6.67 13.12 -4.50
C ALA A 72 7.99 13.92 -4.34
N ALA A 73 8.94 13.37 -3.57
CA ALA A 73 10.24 14.01 -3.34
C ALA A 73 11.23 13.75 -4.50
N LEU A 74 11.22 12.55 -5.07
CA LEU A 74 12.23 12.13 -6.05
C LEU A 74 11.81 12.36 -7.50
N TRP A 75 10.51 12.39 -7.80
CA TRP A 75 10.01 12.54 -9.18
C TRP A 75 10.54 13.78 -9.92
N PRO A 76 10.74 14.96 -9.29
CA PRO A 76 11.32 16.11 -10.00
C PRO A 76 12.70 15.84 -10.63
N ARG A 77 13.43 14.86 -10.09
CA ARG A 77 14.72 14.41 -10.61
C ARG A 77 14.57 13.28 -11.64
N LEU A 78 13.56 12.42 -11.51
CA LEU A 78 13.30 11.25 -12.36
C LEU A 78 12.56 11.63 -13.66
N ARG A 79 11.47 12.42 -13.54
CA ARG A 79 10.66 12.95 -14.66
C ARG A 79 10.11 11.90 -15.62
N CYS A 80 9.79 10.71 -15.12
CA CYS A 80 9.23 9.61 -15.89
C CYS A 80 7.70 9.50 -15.72
N PRO A 81 6.98 8.77 -16.60
CA PRO A 81 5.61 8.35 -16.36
C PRO A 81 5.50 7.47 -15.12
N VAL A 82 4.39 7.57 -14.39
CA VAL A 82 4.11 6.76 -13.21
C VAL A 82 2.86 5.93 -13.46
N PHE A 83 2.94 4.63 -13.20
CA PHE A 83 1.86 3.67 -13.41
C PHE A 83 1.38 3.16 -12.05
N ALA A 84 0.09 3.25 -11.78
CA ALA A 84 -0.50 2.83 -10.51
C ALA A 84 -1.96 2.38 -10.69
N THR A 85 -2.44 1.52 -9.81
CA THR A 85 -3.87 1.16 -9.73
C THR A 85 -4.70 2.34 -9.20
N PRO A 86 -6.02 2.37 -9.39
CA PRO A 86 -6.87 3.50 -8.98
C PRO A 86 -6.69 3.91 -7.53
N PHE A 87 -6.68 2.96 -6.60
CA PHE A 87 -6.50 3.26 -5.17
C PHE A 87 -5.13 3.88 -4.88
N THR A 88 -4.07 3.30 -5.43
CA THR A 88 -2.70 3.79 -5.28
C THR A 88 -2.51 5.16 -5.96
N ALA A 89 -3.14 5.38 -7.12
CA ALA A 89 -3.11 6.66 -7.82
C ALA A 89 -3.76 7.79 -6.99
N GLU A 90 -4.84 7.52 -6.26
CA GLU A 90 -5.44 8.52 -5.38
C GLU A 90 -4.53 8.89 -4.19
N ILE A 91 -3.83 7.92 -3.61
CA ILE A 91 -2.80 8.17 -2.60
C ILE A 91 -1.71 9.07 -3.19
N LEU A 92 -1.23 8.73 -4.38
CA LEU A 92 -0.18 9.46 -5.07
C LEU A 92 -0.62 10.88 -5.41
N HIS A 93 -1.81 11.07 -6.01
CA HIS A 93 -2.35 12.40 -6.33
C HIS A 93 -2.41 13.31 -5.10
N ARG A 94 -2.82 12.76 -3.95
CA ARG A 94 -2.84 13.51 -2.70
C ARG A 94 -1.44 13.92 -2.25
N LYS A 95 -0.47 13.00 -2.28
CA LYS A 95 0.92 13.30 -1.93
C LYS A 95 1.54 14.35 -2.86
N LEU A 96 1.32 14.23 -4.16
CA LEU A 96 1.77 15.19 -5.16
C LEU A 96 1.13 16.58 -4.94
N GLY A 97 -0.14 16.62 -4.57
CA GLY A 97 -0.84 17.87 -4.22
C GLY A 97 -0.20 18.60 -3.05
N GLN A 98 0.24 17.87 -2.02
CA GLN A 98 0.87 18.46 -0.84
C GLN A 98 2.21 19.18 -1.12
N VAL A 99 2.90 18.81 -2.20
CA VAL A 99 4.20 19.39 -2.60
C VAL A 99 4.10 20.27 -3.87
N GLY A 100 2.90 20.63 -4.32
CA GLY A 100 2.69 21.49 -5.48
C GLY A 100 2.98 20.81 -6.83
N LEU A 101 2.93 19.49 -6.91
CA LEU A 101 3.12 18.68 -8.11
C LEU A 101 1.80 18.16 -8.71
N ALA A 102 0.64 18.61 -8.22
CA ALA A 102 -0.66 18.27 -8.76
C ALA A 102 -0.72 18.57 -10.27
N GLY A 103 -1.13 17.60 -11.08
CA GLY A 103 -1.25 17.73 -12.54
C GLY A 103 0.08 17.82 -13.31
N LYS A 104 1.24 17.80 -12.62
CA LYS A 104 2.56 17.86 -13.26
C LYS A 104 3.15 16.48 -13.53
N VAL A 105 2.79 15.50 -12.72
CA VAL A 105 3.27 14.12 -12.84
C VAL A 105 2.32 13.36 -13.76
N PRO A 106 2.79 12.75 -14.86
CA PRO A 106 1.95 11.92 -15.72
C PRO A 106 1.67 10.59 -15.04
N VAL A 107 0.60 10.53 -14.23
CA VAL A 107 0.12 9.32 -13.57
C VAL A 107 -0.86 8.62 -14.49
N GLN A 108 -0.47 7.44 -14.99
CA GLN A 108 -1.32 6.57 -15.77
C GLN A 108 -1.98 5.54 -14.85
N ILE A 109 -3.31 5.54 -14.83
CA ILE A 109 -4.09 4.56 -14.05
C ILE A 109 -4.16 3.25 -14.82
N VAL A 110 -3.70 2.18 -14.19
CA VAL A 110 -3.72 0.82 -14.72
C VAL A 110 -4.74 -0.01 -13.95
N ARG A 111 -5.60 -0.73 -14.65
CA ARG A 111 -6.56 -1.63 -13.99
C ARG A 111 -5.83 -2.81 -13.37
N PRO A 112 -6.26 -3.30 -12.20
CA PRO A 112 -5.82 -4.60 -11.71
C PRO A 112 -5.98 -5.69 -12.77
N ASP A 113 -5.05 -6.64 -12.82
CA ASP A 113 -4.99 -7.73 -13.80
C ASP A 113 -4.78 -7.27 -15.28
N ALA A 114 -4.32 -6.05 -15.51
CA ALA A 114 -4.03 -5.55 -16.86
C ALA A 114 -2.64 -5.98 -17.34
N THR A 115 -2.43 -5.88 -18.66
CA THR A 115 -1.12 -5.97 -19.29
C THR A 115 -0.85 -4.72 -20.11
N LEU A 116 0.35 -4.16 -20.01
CA LEU A 116 0.77 -2.94 -20.69
C LEU A 116 2.22 -3.04 -21.12
N THR A 117 2.54 -2.49 -22.30
CA THR A 117 3.93 -2.35 -22.75
C THR A 117 4.48 -0.99 -22.36
N VAL A 118 5.66 -0.98 -21.72
CA VAL A 118 6.38 0.22 -21.26
C VAL A 118 7.83 0.09 -21.73
N GLY A 119 8.21 0.83 -22.76
CA GLY A 119 9.50 0.61 -23.44
C GLY A 119 9.65 -0.84 -23.91
N PRO A 120 10.78 -1.52 -23.64
CA PRO A 120 10.98 -2.92 -24.00
C PRO A 120 10.34 -3.92 -23.03
N PHE A 121 9.61 -3.45 -22.01
CA PHE A 121 9.02 -4.29 -20.99
C PHE A 121 7.53 -4.51 -21.24
N VAL A 122 7.07 -5.76 -21.20
CA VAL A 122 5.66 -6.13 -21.14
C VAL A 122 5.34 -6.44 -19.69
N LEU A 123 4.50 -5.61 -19.09
CA LEU A 123 4.14 -5.68 -17.68
C LEU A 123 2.74 -6.29 -17.53
N SER A 124 2.62 -7.35 -16.74
CA SER A 124 1.32 -7.90 -16.34
C SER A 124 1.14 -7.69 -14.84
N TRP A 125 0.08 -6.95 -14.49
CA TRP A 125 -0.34 -6.77 -13.10
C TRP A 125 -1.12 -7.99 -12.64
N LEU A 126 -0.70 -8.61 -11.56
CA LEU A 126 -1.31 -9.82 -11.02
C LEU A 126 -1.84 -9.53 -9.63
N ALA A 127 -3.15 -9.60 -9.45
CA ALA A 127 -3.77 -9.36 -8.16
C ALA A 127 -3.23 -10.32 -7.09
N ILE A 128 -2.82 -9.75 -5.96
CA ILE A 128 -2.36 -10.49 -4.78
C ILE A 128 -3.13 -9.98 -3.55
N THR A 129 -3.02 -10.67 -2.43
CA THR A 129 -3.64 -10.22 -1.17
C THR A 129 -2.60 -9.60 -0.24
N HIS A 130 -2.95 -8.47 0.36
CA HIS A 130 -2.14 -7.74 1.34
C HIS A 130 -3.04 -6.91 2.27
N SER A 131 -2.48 -6.04 3.10
CA SER A 131 -3.22 -5.23 4.08
C SER A 131 -3.77 -3.89 3.54
N ILE A 132 -3.77 -3.70 2.23
CA ILE A 132 -4.24 -2.50 1.53
C ILE A 132 -5.05 -2.90 0.29
N PRO A 133 -6.00 -2.09 -0.22
CA PRO A 133 -6.67 -2.36 -1.48
C PRO A 133 -5.74 -2.36 -2.69
N GLU A 134 -6.06 -3.19 -3.68
CA GLU A 134 -5.39 -3.29 -4.99
C GLU A 134 -3.88 -3.57 -4.96
N PRO A 135 -3.34 -4.42 -4.06
CA PRO A 135 -1.93 -4.77 -4.15
C PRO A 135 -1.69 -5.63 -5.39
N GLN A 136 -0.59 -5.38 -6.10
CA GLN A 136 -0.26 -6.07 -7.34
C GLN A 136 1.15 -6.65 -7.28
N ALA A 137 1.27 -7.91 -7.63
CA ALA A 137 2.52 -8.47 -8.12
C ALA A 137 2.70 -8.12 -9.59
N LEU A 138 3.92 -8.20 -10.11
CA LEU A 138 4.25 -7.90 -11.51
C LEU A 138 4.98 -9.06 -12.16
N LEU A 139 4.51 -9.48 -13.32
CA LEU A 139 5.32 -10.24 -14.27
C LEU A 139 5.92 -9.25 -15.27
N ILE A 140 7.23 -9.15 -15.29
CA ILE A 140 8.01 -8.23 -16.15
C ILE A 140 8.65 -9.09 -17.22
N SER A 141 8.10 -9.06 -18.43
CA SER A 141 8.57 -9.85 -19.57
C SER A 141 9.34 -8.99 -20.56
N THR A 142 10.41 -9.55 -21.12
CA THR A 142 11.26 -8.95 -22.15
C THR A 142 11.64 -10.03 -23.18
N SER A 143 12.36 -9.66 -24.25
CA SER A 143 12.90 -10.65 -25.20
C SER A 143 13.94 -11.57 -24.58
N ALA A 144 14.55 -11.21 -23.46
CA ALA A 144 15.52 -12.05 -22.73
C ALA A 144 14.85 -13.07 -21.78
N GLY A 145 13.57 -12.91 -21.48
CA GLY A 145 12.80 -13.74 -20.53
C GLY A 145 11.98 -12.91 -19.57
N ALA A 146 11.46 -13.57 -18.52
CA ALA A 146 10.54 -12.96 -17.56
C ALA A 146 11.11 -12.93 -16.14
N VAL A 147 10.80 -11.85 -15.42
CA VAL A 147 11.05 -11.72 -13.97
C VAL A 147 9.72 -11.58 -13.25
N PHE A 148 9.54 -12.32 -12.17
CA PHE A 148 8.38 -12.18 -11.30
C PHE A 148 8.75 -11.38 -10.06
N HIS A 149 8.06 -10.24 -9.84
CA HIS A 149 8.18 -9.38 -8.66
C HIS A 149 6.91 -9.51 -7.83
N THR A 150 7.03 -10.06 -6.62
CA THR A 150 5.85 -10.36 -5.77
C THR A 150 5.19 -9.12 -5.20
N ALA A 151 5.89 -7.99 -5.11
CA ALA A 151 5.56 -6.91 -4.19
C ALA A 151 5.38 -7.45 -2.75
N ASP A 152 4.68 -6.72 -1.88
CA ASP A 152 4.30 -7.24 -0.56
C ASP A 152 3.08 -8.13 -0.66
N TRP A 153 3.08 -9.25 0.04
CA TRP A 153 2.04 -10.24 -0.08
C TRP A 153 1.74 -11.01 1.21
N LYS A 154 0.53 -11.48 1.31
CA LYS A 154 0.12 -12.58 2.18
C LYS A 154 -0.89 -13.45 1.42
N ILE A 155 -0.96 -14.75 1.73
CA ILE A 155 -2.00 -15.61 1.18
C ILE A 155 -3.24 -15.48 2.06
N ASP A 156 -4.30 -14.86 1.54
CA ASP A 156 -5.59 -14.78 2.20
C ASP A 156 -6.68 -15.30 1.25
N ALA A 157 -7.23 -16.47 1.57
CA ALA A 157 -8.29 -17.09 0.78
C ALA A 157 -9.67 -16.45 1.03
N GLN A 158 -9.82 -15.64 2.09
CA GLN A 158 -11.08 -15.01 2.50
C GLN A 158 -10.83 -13.56 2.96
N PRO A 159 -10.31 -12.69 2.09
CA PRO A 159 -10.06 -11.30 2.44
C PRO A 159 -11.37 -10.56 2.71
N VAL A 160 -11.33 -9.59 3.60
CA VAL A 160 -12.49 -8.71 3.91
C VAL A 160 -12.74 -7.72 2.77
N SER A 161 -11.70 -7.35 2.03
CA SER A 161 -11.76 -6.42 0.90
C SER A 161 -10.94 -6.96 -0.27
N GLY A 162 -11.37 -6.68 -1.49
CA GLY A 162 -10.69 -7.11 -2.71
C GLY A 162 -10.98 -8.57 -3.10
N LYS A 163 -10.21 -9.08 -4.05
CA LYS A 163 -10.35 -10.45 -4.56
C LYS A 163 -9.58 -11.43 -3.66
N PRO A 164 -10.08 -12.67 -3.50
CA PRO A 164 -9.32 -13.74 -2.86
C PRO A 164 -8.02 -14.05 -3.62
N PHE A 165 -7.03 -14.58 -2.90
CA PHE A 165 -5.82 -15.08 -3.53
C PHE A 165 -6.13 -16.19 -4.56
N ASN A 166 -5.68 -16.00 -5.79
CA ASN A 166 -5.91 -16.94 -6.88
C ASN A 166 -4.75 -17.95 -7.02
N ALA A 167 -4.79 -19.03 -6.24
CA ALA A 167 -3.74 -20.05 -6.26
C ALA A 167 -3.52 -20.68 -7.64
N ASN A 168 -4.55 -20.77 -8.50
CA ASN A 168 -4.39 -21.36 -9.84
C ASN A 168 -3.57 -20.46 -10.76
N LEU A 169 -3.79 -19.14 -10.72
CA LEU A 169 -2.99 -18.17 -11.46
C LEU A 169 -1.51 -18.29 -11.11
N TYR A 170 -1.21 -18.34 -9.81
CA TYR A 170 0.19 -18.42 -9.33
C TYR A 170 0.82 -19.80 -9.60
N ARG A 171 0.02 -20.88 -9.64
CA ARG A 171 0.51 -22.20 -10.05
C ARG A 171 0.89 -22.22 -11.53
N GLN A 172 0.04 -21.65 -12.40
CA GLN A 172 0.33 -21.51 -13.83
C GLN A 172 1.57 -20.65 -14.08
N LEU A 173 1.73 -19.56 -13.29
CA LEU A 173 2.94 -18.75 -13.35
C LEU A 173 4.19 -19.56 -12.97
N GLY A 174 4.09 -20.47 -12.01
CA GLY A 174 5.17 -21.39 -11.61
C GLY A 174 5.58 -22.41 -12.70
N GLU A 175 4.74 -22.62 -13.71
CA GLU A 175 5.06 -23.42 -14.90
C GLU A 175 5.80 -22.60 -15.97
N THR A 176 5.88 -21.28 -15.81
CA THR A 176 6.62 -20.38 -16.70
C THR A 176 8.09 -20.38 -16.32
N GLU A 177 8.97 -20.46 -17.31
CA GLU A 177 10.41 -20.30 -17.08
C GLU A 177 10.71 -18.84 -16.70
N LEU A 178 11.12 -18.64 -15.45
CA LEU A 178 11.47 -17.32 -14.91
C LEU A 178 12.98 -17.15 -14.82
N LEU A 179 13.50 -16.02 -15.27
CA LEU A 179 14.90 -15.63 -15.06
C LEU A 179 15.20 -15.34 -13.60
N ALA A 180 14.25 -14.73 -12.90
CA ALA A 180 14.40 -14.38 -11.49
C ALA A 180 13.04 -14.21 -10.80
N LEU A 181 13.06 -14.38 -9.48
CA LEU A 181 11.98 -14.03 -8.57
C LEU A 181 12.51 -12.96 -7.61
N VAL A 182 11.84 -11.79 -7.57
CA VAL A 182 12.07 -10.73 -6.59
C VAL A 182 10.93 -10.80 -5.57
N GLY A 183 11.22 -11.27 -4.37
CA GLY A 183 10.20 -11.64 -3.39
C GLY A 183 10.29 -10.87 -2.09
N ASP A 184 9.13 -10.52 -1.51
CA ASP A 184 9.03 -10.06 -0.14
C ASP A 184 9.42 -11.18 0.83
N SER A 185 10.33 -10.85 1.75
CA SER A 185 10.84 -11.74 2.78
C SER A 185 10.70 -11.19 4.20
N THR A 186 9.88 -10.17 4.41
CA THR A 186 9.70 -9.44 5.68
C THR A 186 9.45 -10.36 6.87
N ASN A 187 8.65 -11.41 6.69
CA ASN A 187 8.31 -12.36 7.73
C ASN A 187 8.96 -13.75 7.54
N ALA A 188 9.99 -13.87 6.72
CA ALA A 188 10.60 -15.17 6.38
C ALA A 188 11.16 -15.94 7.60
N LEU A 189 11.59 -15.23 8.65
CA LEU A 189 12.10 -15.82 9.89
C LEU A 189 11.01 -16.13 10.93
N LYS A 190 9.76 -15.72 10.70
CA LYS A 190 8.66 -15.97 11.64
C LYS A 190 7.99 -17.30 11.32
N PRO A 191 7.86 -18.23 12.27
CA PRO A 191 7.15 -19.49 12.04
C PRO A 191 5.64 -19.25 11.87
N GLY A 192 4.99 -20.13 11.11
CA GLY A 192 3.55 -20.13 10.89
C GLY A 192 3.10 -19.29 9.70
N PHE A 193 1.85 -18.85 9.73
CA PHE A 193 1.18 -18.14 8.65
C PHE A 193 0.54 -16.85 9.15
N SER A 194 0.48 -15.83 8.31
CA SER A 194 -0.34 -14.64 8.58
C SER A 194 -1.83 -15.03 8.58
N ILE A 195 -2.53 -14.74 9.66
CA ILE A 195 -3.97 -15.02 9.75
C ILE A 195 -4.78 -14.10 8.85
N SER A 196 -5.94 -14.60 8.37
CA SER A 196 -6.88 -13.83 7.57
C SER A 196 -7.43 -12.63 8.34
N GLU A 197 -7.71 -11.52 7.63
CA GLU A 197 -8.41 -10.36 8.23
C GLU A 197 -9.81 -10.74 8.77
N ARG A 198 -10.46 -11.74 8.18
CA ARG A 198 -11.73 -12.25 8.68
C ARG A 198 -11.59 -12.86 10.09
N ILE A 199 -10.56 -13.67 10.32
CA ILE A 199 -10.28 -14.25 11.65
C ILE A 199 -9.95 -13.13 12.65
N CYS A 200 -9.18 -12.12 12.25
CA CYS A 200 -8.92 -10.95 13.07
C CYS A 200 -10.22 -10.22 13.44
N ALA A 201 -11.15 -10.06 12.50
CA ALA A 201 -12.44 -9.42 12.74
C ALA A 201 -13.28 -10.21 13.76
N GLU A 202 -13.32 -11.54 13.67
CA GLU A 202 -14.02 -12.41 14.64
C GLU A 202 -13.45 -12.25 16.06
N GLY A 203 -12.12 -12.23 16.19
CA GLY A 203 -11.44 -11.97 17.45
C GLY A 203 -11.75 -10.59 18.03
N LEU A 204 -11.67 -9.54 17.21
CA LEU A 204 -11.99 -8.16 17.59
C LEU A 204 -13.45 -8.04 18.05
N ASN A 205 -14.38 -8.65 17.31
CA ASN A 205 -15.79 -8.66 17.69
C ASN A 205 -16.01 -9.30 19.07
N THR A 206 -15.33 -10.41 19.34
CA THR A 206 -15.41 -11.11 20.63
C THR A 206 -14.91 -10.23 21.78
N VAL A 207 -13.83 -9.50 21.58
CA VAL A 207 -13.27 -8.61 22.61
C VAL A 207 -14.15 -7.38 22.79
N ILE A 208 -14.56 -6.69 21.71
CA ILE A 208 -15.33 -5.45 21.76
C ILE A 208 -16.71 -5.66 22.40
N LYS A 209 -17.37 -6.79 22.13
CA LYS A 209 -18.66 -7.14 22.77
C LYS A 209 -18.61 -7.22 24.29
N ARG A 210 -17.45 -7.49 24.88
CA ARG A 210 -17.26 -7.58 26.34
C ARG A 210 -16.96 -6.24 26.99
N CYS A 211 -16.65 -5.21 26.19
CA CYS A 211 -16.32 -3.89 26.71
C CYS A 211 -17.60 -3.12 27.08
N THR A 212 -17.66 -2.60 28.31
CA THR A 212 -18.80 -1.82 28.83
C THR A 212 -18.60 -0.32 28.78
N GLY A 213 -17.44 0.16 28.34
CA GLY A 213 -17.12 1.57 28.18
C GLY A 213 -16.66 1.90 26.76
N ARG A 214 -16.07 3.09 26.59
CA ARG A 214 -15.48 3.52 25.33
C ARG A 214 -14.34 2.58 24.92
N VAL A 215 -14.37 2.15 23.66
CA VAL A 215 -13.32 1.31 23.09
C VAL A 215 -12.44 2.16 22.18
N VAL A 216 -11.13 2.03 22.33
CA VAL A 216 -10.15 2.64 21.42
C VAL A 216 -9.30 1.54 20.81
N VAL A 217 -9.21 1.52 19.47
CA VAL A 217 -8.41 0.57 18.72
C VAL A 217 -7.34 1.32 17.93
N SER A 218 -6.08 0.97 18.11
CA SER A 218 -4.97 1.47 17.29
C SER A 218 -4.71 0.51 16.13
N CYS A 219 -4.66 1.03 14.91
CA CYS A 219 -4.29 0.26 13.73
C CYS A 219 -3.74 1.16 12.63
N PHE A 220 -3.06 0.54 11.65
CA PHE A 220 -2.60 1.27 10.47
C PHE A 220 -3.80 1.76 9.64
N GLY A 221 -3.79 3.05 9.31
CA GLY A 221 -4.86 3.67 8.52
C GLY A 221 -4.98 3.12 7.11
N SER A 222 -3.91 2.57 6.56
CA SER A 222 -3.89 1.91 5.24
C SER A 222 -4.63 0.57 5.21
N ASN A 223 -4.85 -0.08 6.37
CA ASN A 223 -5.57 -1.35 6.43
C ASN A 223 -7.10 -1.12 6.38
N ILE A 224 -7.60 -0.84 5.18
CA ILE A 224 -9.02 -0.59 4.93
C ILE A 224 -9.88 -1.79 5.33
N ALA A 225 -9.42 -3.01 5.12
CA ALA A 225 -10.13 -4.22 5.54
C ALA A 225 -10.37 -4.25 7.06
N ARG A 226 -9.38 -3.81 7.85
CA ARG A 226 -9.49 -3.70 9.31
C ARG A 226 -10.48 -2.59 9.70
N LEU A 227 -10.42 -1.43 9.04
CA LEU A 227 -11.36 -0.34 9.28
C LEU A 227 -12.80 -0.75 8.97
N MET A 228 -13.05 -1.43 7.85
CA MET A 228 -14.36 -1.97 7.49
C MET A 228 -14.87 -3.00 8.51
N SER A 229 -13.98 -3.89 8.97
CA SER A 229 -14.32 -4.86 10.02
C SER A 229 -14.74 -4.17 11.32
N LEU A 230 -14.01 -3.15 11.74
CA LEU A 230 -14.32 -2.37 12.95
C LEU A 230 -15.62 -1.58 12.80
N ALA A 231 -15.91 -1.03 11.62
CA ALA A 231 -17.18 -0.35 11.35
C ALA A 231 -18.37 -1.32 11.47
N ARG A 232 -18.26 -2.52 10.88
CA ARG A 232 -19.29 -3.58 11.03
C ARG A 232 -19.46 -4.03 12.47
N ILE A 233 -18.37 -4.19 13.21
CA ILE A 233 -18.41 -4.53 14.64
C ILE A 233 -19.10 -3.43 15.44
N ALA A 234 -18.82 -2.15 15.14
CA ALA A 234 -19.50 -1.03 15.77
C ALA A 234 -21.02 -1.13 15.58
N GLN A 235 -21.48 -1.28 14.33
CA GLN A 235 -22.93 -1.50 14.05
C GLN A 235 -23.52 -2.69 14.80
N GLN A 236 -22.84 -3.85 14.80
CA GLN A 236 -23.29 -5.06 15.47
C GLN A 236 -23.36 -4.97 16.99
N THR A 237 -22.60 -4.05 17.57
CA THR A 237 -22.50 -3.83 19.02
C THR A 237 -23.22 -2.58 19.51
N GLY A 238 -23.98 -1.90 18.63
CA GLY A 238 -24.69 -0.65 18.95
C GLY A 238 -23.75 0.53 19.18
N ARG A 239 -22.55 0.49 18.60
CA ARG A 239 -21.56 1.55 18.75
C ARG A 239 -21.44 2.38 17.48
N TYR A 240 -21.05 3.62 17.63
CA TYR A 240 -20.69 4.53 16.56
C TYR A 240 -19.15 4.54 16.40
N MET A 241 -18.66 4.26 15.20
CA MET A 241 -17.23 4.32 14.91
C MET A 241 -16.79 5.73 14.53
N ALA A 242 -15.71 6.21 15.12
CA ALA A 242 -15.07 7.47 14.73
C ALA A 242 -13.57 7.28 14.47
N LEU A 243 -13.02 8.08 13.56
CA LEU A 243 -11.61 8.08 13.19
C LEU A 243 -10.90 9.27 13.81
N LEU A 244 -9.80 9.03 14.53
CA LEU A 244 -8.94 10.08 15.09
C LEU A 244 -7.55 9.97 14.47
N GLY A 245 -7.26 10.86 13.53
CA GLY A 245 -5.97 10.97 12.88
C GLY A 245 -6.08 11.22 11.39
N ARG A 246 -5.26 12.14 10.89
CA ARG A 246 -5.28 12.54 9.47
C ARG A 246 -5.04 11.38 8.51
N SER A 247 -4.21 10.42 8.89
CA SER A 247 -3.94 9.24 8.04
C SER A 247 -5.19 8.39 7.87
N LEU A 248 -5.91 8.10 8.97
CA LEU A 248 -7.16 7.33 8.97
C LEU A 248 -8.26 8.03 8.15
N GLU A 249 -8.48 9.32 8.41
CA GLU A 249 -9.47 10.14 7.68
C GLU A 249 -9.16 10.18 6.17
N ASN A 250 -7.86 10.31 5.82
CA ASN A 250 -7.40 10.35 4.45
C ASN A 250 -7.64 9.02 3.73
N MET A 251 -7.24 7.91 4.35
CA MET A 251 -7.40 6.58 3.76
C MET A 251 -8.86 6.18 3.64
N HIS A 252 -9.69 6.52 4.63
CA HIS A 252 -11.15 6.36 4.55
C HIS A 252 -11.73 7.14 3.35
N GLY A 253 -11.36 8.42 3.20
CA GLY A 253 -11.81 9.25 2.07
C GLY A 253 -11.38 8.69 0.70
N ILE A 254 -10.16 8.17 0.60
CA ILE A 254 -9.68 7.49 -0.61
C ILE A 254 -10.48 6.21 -0.86
N ALA A 255 -10.71 5.40 0.17
CA ALA A 255 -11.49 4.17 0.05
C ALA A 255 -12.93 4.44 -0.43
N LYS A 256 -13.58 5.50 0.06
CA LYS A 256 -14.89 5.95 -0.44
C LYS A 256 -14.83 6.34 -1.91
N LYS A 257 -13.88 7.19 -2.27
CA LYS A 257 -13.73 7.70 -3.64
C LYS A 257 -13.46 6.60 -4.66
N THR A 258 -12.75 5.55 -4.26
CA THR A 258 -12.36 4.43 -5.13
C THR A 258 -13.29 3.21 -5.05
N GLY A 259 -14.38 3.31 -4.28
CA GLY A 259 -15.40 2.25 -4.17
C GLY A 259 -15.01 1.09 -3.25
N TYR A 260 -13.98 1.25 -2.42
CA TYR A 260 -13.57 0.24 -1.43
C TYR A 260 -14.23 0.40 -0.07
N TRP A 261 -14.99 1.46 0.16
CA TRP A 261 -15.77 1.64 1.38
C TRP A 261 -17.25 1.43 1.09
N PRO A 262 -17.92 0.46 1.74
CA PRO A 262 -19.35 0.22 1.58
C PRO A 262 -20.20 1.41 2.04
N ASP A 263 -21.27 1.72 1.30
CA ASP A 263 -22.15 2.84 1.61
C ASP A 263 -22.98 2.63 2.89
N ASP A 264 -23.13 1.38 3.34
CA ASP A 264 -23.83 0.98 4.57
C ASP A 264 -22.98 1.11 5.84
N LEU A 265 -21.70 1.48 5.70
CA LEU A 265 -20.79 1.66 6.83
C LEU A 265 -20.55 3.14 7.14
N ASP A 266 -21.20 3.62 8.18
CA ASP A 266 -21.07 4.99 8.63
C ASP A 266 -19.83 5.20 9.51
N VAL A 267 -19.24 6.38 9.38
CA VAL A 267 -18.20 6.90 10.27
C VAL A 267 -18.70 8.20 10.89
N LEU A 268 -18.76 8.22 12.22
CA LEU A 268 -19.18 9.38 12.98
C LEU A 268 -18.14 10.51 12.86
N GLU A 269 -18.60 11.71 12.68
CA GLU A 269 -17.73 12.88 12.78
C GLU A 269 -17.14 13.00 14.19
N LYS A 270 -15.83 13.18 14.28
CA LYS A 270 -15.09 13.21 15.55
C LYS A 270 -15.59 14.26 16.55
N ALA A 271 -16.19 15.34 16.07
CA ALA A 271 -16.79 16.37 16.93
C ALA A 271 -17.97 15.84 17.76
N HIS A 272 -18.61 14.79 17.32
CA HIS A 272 -19.79 14.22 17.98
C HIS A 272 -19.48 13.17 19.07
N ILE A 273 -18.23 12.69 19.16
CA ILE A 273 -17.82 11.64 20.11
C ILE A 273 -18.14 11.99 21.56
N GLY A 274 -18.01 13.28 21.91
CA GLY A 274 -18.23 13.78 23.27
C GLY A 274 -19.69 13.78 23.73
N TYR A 275 -20.64 13.68 22.79
CA TYR A 275 -22.08 13.72 23.08
C TYR A 275 -22.71 12.35 23.27
N LEU A 276 -21.96 11.27 22.99
CA LEU A 276 -22.44 9.90 23.09
C LEU A 276 -22.03 9.25 24.42
N PRO A 277 -22.86 8.34 24.98
CA PRO A 277 -22.46 7.49 26.07
C PRO A 277 -21.17 6.73 25.78
N PRO A 278 -20.29 6.52 26.76
CA PRO A 278 -19.01 5.84 26.52
C PRO A 278 -19.14 4.43 25.90
N ASP A 279 -20.16 3.69 26.24
CA ASP A 279 -20.42 2.34 25.74
C ASP A 279 -20.94 2.32 24.30
N GLU A 280 -21.38 3.45 23.77
CA GLU A 280 -21.79 3.60 22.37
C GLU A 280 -20.66 4.08 21.45
N VAL A 281 -19.42 4.22 21.93
CA VAL A 281 -18.32 4.78 21.13
C VAL A 281 -17.22 3.76 20.89
N LEU A 282 -16.86 3.61 19.61
CA LEU A 282 -15.66 2.91 19.13
C LEU A 282 -14.77 3.92 18.40
N VAL A 283 -13.59 4.19 18.90
CA VAL A 283 -12.61 5.12 18.30
C VAL A 283 -11.48 4.33 17.66
N ILE A 284 -11.09 4.72 16.45
CA ILE A 284 -9.89 4.22 15.79
C ILE A 284 -8.85 5.35 15.77
N ALA A 285 -7.61 5.06 16.29
CA ALA A 285 -6.55 6.07 16.45
C ALA A 285 -5.17 5.52 16.00
#